data_8a99d1916ea09be9c15226cc54fe3f0e
#
_entry.id   8a99d1916ea09be9c15226cc54fe3f0e
#
_cell.length_a   1.000
_cell.length_b   1.000
_cell.length_c   1.000
_cell.angle_alpha   90.00
_cell.angle_beta   90.00
_cell.angle_gamma   90.00
#
_symmetry.space_group_name_H-M   'P 1'
#
loop_
_entity.id
_entity.type
_entity.pdbx_description
1 polymer ?
#
loop_
_entity_poly.entity_id
_entity_poly.type
_entity_poly.pdbx_seq_one_letter_code
_entity_poly.pdbx_strand_id
1 'polypeptide(L)'
;MSSITQRQRSNPEPPGPDEDRLYTIGELAAELAVTTRTIRFYESKGLIAPARRGVARCYSRRDRARLMLILRGKNLGFSLEAIGDYLKLYDADPARIAQTQMLLAGVEEAIENLQTKRADLDRTLKELKDIRAQCVEHLSKKGEL
;
A
#
# COMPACT_ATOMS: atom_id res chain seq x y z
N MET A 1 -5.55 1.21 57.91
CA MET A 1 -6.64 1.16 56.92
C MET A 1 -6.00 1.06 55.57
N SER A 2 -5.90 -0.15 55.08
CA SER A 2 -5.24 -0.43 53.79
C SER A 2 -6.32 -0.73 52.77
N SER A 3 -6.57 0.22 51.88
CA SER A 3 -7.45 0.01 50.71
C SER A 3 -6.71 -0.72 49.65
N ILE A 4 -6.97 -2.00 49.52
CA ILE A 4 -6.48 -2.83 48.40
C ILE A 4 -7.36 -2.52 47.21
N THR A 5 -6.86 -1.70 46.30
CA THR A 5 -7.46 -1.50 45.00
C THR A 5 -7.26 -2.79 44.18
N GLN A 6 -8.32 -3.58 44.08
CA GLN A 6 -8.38 -4.69 43.15
C GLN A 6 -8.31 -4.11 41.73
N ARG A 7 -7.15 -4.30 41.08
CA ARG A 7 -7.07 -4.18 39.62
C ARG A 7 -7.96 -5.26 39.04
N GLN A 8 -9.11 -4.86 38.53
CA GLN A 8 -9.92 -5.68 37.65
C GLN A 8 -9.01 -6.03 36.45
N ARG A 9 -8.65 -7.29 36.39
CA ARG A 9 -8.11 -7.89 35.16
C ARG A 9 -9.29 -7.86 34.19
N SER A 10 -9.25 -6.92 33.26
CA SER A 10 -10.14 -6.97 32.10
C SER A 10 -9.85 -8.28 31.38
N ASN A 11 -10.78 -9.19 31.50
CA ASN A 11 -10.82 -10.39 30.69
C ASN A 11 -10.84 -9.90 29.22
N PRO A 12 -9.98 -10.40 28.32
CA PRO A 12 -10.10 -10.04 26.91
C PRO A 12 -11.51 -10.42 26.47
N GLU A 13 -12.23 -9.48 25.91
CA GLU A 13 -13.52 -9.76 25.29
C GLU A 13 -13.35 -10.91 24.30
N PRO A 14 -14.30 -11.85 24.23
CA PRO A 14 -14.24 -12.91 23.21
C PRO A 14 -14.20 -12.22 21.84
N PRO A 15 -13.39 -12.74 20.89
CA PRO A 15 -13.29 -12.21 19.56
C PRO A 15 -14.68 -12.04 18.96
N GLY A 16 -14.95 -10.88 18.39
CA GLY A 16 -16.22 -10.62 17.71
C GLY A 16 -16.42 -11.62 16.56
N PRO A 17 -17.66 -11.81 16.09
CA PRO A 17 -18.00 -12.81 15.08
C PRO A 17 -17.23 -12.67 13.75
N ASP A 18 -16.56 -11.56 13.54
CA ASP A 18 -15.72 -11.30 12.36
C ASP A 18 -14.23 -11.60 12.55
N GLU A 19 -13.75 -11.80 13.78
CA GLU A 19 -12.32 -12.01 14.04
C GLU A 19 -11.81 -13.38 13.58
N ASP A 20 -12.68 -14.38 13.56
CA ASP A 20 -12.39 -15.73 13.10
C ASP A 20 -12.72 -15.97 11.62
N ARG A 21 -13.12 -14.93 10.89
CA ARG A 21 -13.46 -15.07 9.49
C ARG A 21 -12.26 -15.44 8.65
N LEU A 22 -12.41 -16.51 7.86
CA LEU A 22 -11.44 -16.93 6.87
C LEU A 22 -11.92 -16.57 5.45
N TYR A 23 -10.99 -16.20 4.61
CA TYR A 23 -11.22 -15.85 3.23
C TYR A 23 -10.59 -16.87 2.30
N THR A 24 -11.25 -17.17 1.19
CA THR A 24 -10.63 -17.88 0.08
C THR A 24 -9.81 -16.90 -0.76
N ILE A 25 -8.88 -17.44 -1.56
CA ILE A 25 -8.12 -16.60 -2.50
C ILE A 25 -9.03 -15.89 -3.51
N GLY A 26 -10.08 -16.57 -3.97
CA GLY A 26 -11.06 -16.03 -4.90
C GLY A 26 -11.85 -14.86 -4.29
N GLU A 27 -12.28 -14.98 -3.04
CA GLU A 27 -12.97 -13.90 -2.32
C GLU A 27 -12.09 -12.66 -2.18
N LEU A 28 -10.82 -12.84 -1.79
CA LEU A 28 -9.88 -11.73 -1.66
C LEU A 28 -9.55 -11.09 -3.01
N ALA A 29 -9.35 -11.89 -4.05
CA ALA A 29 -9.10 -11.39 -5.39
C ALA A 29 -10.26 -10.53 -5.89
N ALA A 30 -11.49 -10.97 -5.69
CA ALA A 30 -12.68 -10.23 -6.06
C ALA A 30 -12.84 -8.94 -5.26
N GLU A 31 -12.69 -9.00 -3.93
CA GLU A 31 -12.83 -7.84 -3.04
C GLU A 31 -11.77 -6.76 -3.32
N LEU A 32 -10.53 -7.16 -3.54
CA LEU A 32 -9.40 -6.25 -3.71
C LEU A 32 -9.14 -5.88 -5.19
N ALA A 33 -9.96 -6.37 -6.10
CA ALA A 33 -9.86 -6.12 -7.53
C ALA A 33 -8.49 -6.50 -8.12
N VAL A 34 -7.96 -7.62 -7.69
CA VAL A 34 -6.70 -8.20 -8.20
C VAL A 34 -6.91 -9.64 -8.64
N THR A 35 -5.94 -10.20 -9.34
CA THR A 35 -5.98 -11.62 -9.74
C THR A 35 -5.49 -12.53 -8.61
N THR A 36 -5.93 -13.78 -8.61
CA THR A 36 -5.40 -14.78 -7.69
C THR A 36 -3.89 -15.00 -7.89
N ARG A 37 -3.42 -14.83 -9.11
CA ARG A 37 -1.99 -14.88 -9.45
C ARG A 37 -1.20 -13.80 -8.72
N THR A 38 -1.72 -12.59 -8.63
CA THR A 38 -1.11 -11.47 -7.90
C THR A 38 -0.96 -11.81 -6.41
N ILE A 39 -2.00 -12.38 -5.80
CA ILE A 39 -1.96 -12.78 -4.39
C ILE A 39 -0.92 -13.89 -4.17
N ARG A 40 -0.88 -14.91 -5.03
CA ARG A 40 0.14 -15.98 -4.98
C ARG A 40 1.55 -15.44 -5.15
N PHE A 41 1.71 -14.41 -5.98
CA PHE A 41 2.99 -13.75 -6.15
C PHE A 41 3.50 -13.13 -4.84
N TYR A 42 2.66 -12.43 -4.11
CA TYR A 42 3.03 -11.86 -2.81
C TYR A 42 3.28 -12.94 -1.76
N GLU A 43 2.55 -14.03 -1.78
CA GLU A 43 2.83 -15.22 -0.96
C GLU A 43 4.22 -15.79 -1.28
N SER A 44 4.57 -15.91 -2.56
CA SER A 44 5.89 -16.41 -3.00
C SER A 44 7.04 -15.51 -2.56
N LYS A 45 6.78 -14.22 -2.36
CA LYS A 45 7.74 -13.25 -1.84
C LYS A 45 7.82 -13.20 -0.31
N GLY A 46 7.05 -14.05 0.37
CA GLY A 46 7.02 -14.11 1.83
C GLY A 46 6.31 -12.93 2.52
N LEU A 47 5.54 -12.13 1.77
CA LEU A 47 4.84 -10.98 2.31
C LEU A 47 3.55 -11.35 3.03
N ILE A 48 2.94 -12.46 2.65
CA ILE A 48 1.79 -13.08 3.31
C ILE A 48 2.03 -14.59 3.43
N ALA A 49 1.49 -15.18 4.49
CA ALA A 49 1.65 -16.60 4.78
C ALA A 49 0.29 -17.20 5.20
N PRO A 50 -0.56 -17.56 4.23
CA PRO A 50 -1.86 -18.13 4.54
C PRO A 50 -1.73 -19.52 5.15
N ALA A 51 -2.67 -19.86 6.04
CA ALA A 51 -2.85 -21.22 6.49
C ALA A 51 -3.47 -22.07 5.36
N ARG A 52 -3.33 -23.39 5.46
CA ARG A 52 -3.94 -24.33 4.52
C ARG A 52 -4.93 -25.21 5.23
N ARG A 53 -6.11 -25.39 4.61
CA ARG A 53 -7.07 -26.43 4.97
C ARG A 53 -7.08 -27.45 3.84
N GLY A 54 -6.44 -28.61 4.05
CA GLY A 54 -6.21 -29.57 2.98
C GLY A 54 -5.29 -28.97 1.92
N VAL A 55 -5.74 -28.94 0.66
CA VAL A 55 -5.01 -28.31 -0.46
C VAL A 55 -5.37 -26.84 -0.66
N ALA A 56 -6.43 -26.36 0.00
CA ALA A 56 -6.92 -24.99 -0.17
C ALA A 56 -6.19 -24.00 0.75
N ARG A 57 -5.91 -22.80 0.25
CA ARG A 57 -5.40 -21.69 1.04
C ARG A 57 -6.53 -21.00 1.80
N CYS A 58 -6.30 -20.72 3.07
CA CYS A 58 -7.21 -19.95 3.92
C CYS A 58 -6.50 -18.72 4.42
N TYR A 59 -7.08 -17.57 4.13
CA TYR A 59 -6.53 -16.27 4.51
C TYR A 59 -7.27 -15.73 5.73
N SER A 60 -6.51 -15.32 6.73
CA SER A 60 -7.05 -14.68 7.93
C SER A 60 -7.39 -13.20 7.66
N ARG A 61 -8.09 -12.60 8.60
CA ARG A 61 -8.33 -11.16 8.60
C ARG A 61 -7.02 -10.36 8.62
N ARG A 62 -6.00 -10.86 9.32
CA ARG A 62 -4.66 -10.28 9.32
C ARG A 62 -4.00 -10.36 7.94
N ASP A 63 -4.10 -11.50 7.27
CA ASP A 63 -3.60 -11.67 5.90
C ASP A 63 -4.28 -10.69 4.94
N ARG A 64 -5.59 -10.51 5.09
CA ARG A 64 -6.35 -9.53 4.31
C ARG A 64 -5.83 -8.11 4.54
N ALA A 65 -5.63 -7.72 5.81
CA ALA A 65 -5.11 -6.40 6.15
C ALA A 65 -3.69 -6.18 5.58
N ARG A 66 -2.82 -7.19 5.68
CA ARG A 66 -1.47 -7.14 5.09
C ARG A 66 -1.53 -6.99 3.58
N LEU A 67 -2.41 -7.72 2.92
CA LEU A 67 -2.58 -7.64 1.47
C LEU A 67 -3.07 -6.25 1.03
N MET A 68 -3.99 -5.65 1.78
CA MET A 68 -4.43 -4.26 1.55
C MET A 68 -3.26 -3.27 1.65
N LEU A 69 -2.41 -3.41 2.66
CA LEU A 69 -1.21 -2.57 2.81
C LEU A 69 -0.22 -2.76 1.66
N ILE A 70 -0.01 -3.99 1.22
CA ILE A 70 0.87 -4.31 0.08
C ILE A 70 0.36 -3.64 -1.19
N LEU A 71 -0.92 -3.80 -1.50
CA LEU A 71 -1.53 -3.23 -2.70
C LEU A 71 -1.50 -1.70 -2.68
N ARG A 72 -1.79 -1.11 -1.53
CA ARG A 72 -1.71 0.34 -1.36
C ARG A 72 -0.29 0.86 -1.55
N GLY A 73 0.69 0.20 -0.95
CA GLY A 73 2.11 0.55 -1.11
C GLY A 73 2.56 0.46 -2.56
N LYS A 74 2.16 -0.58 -3.28
CA LYS A 74 2.45 -0.74 -4.71
C LYS A 74 1.82 0.37 -5.54
N ASN A 75 0.57 0.72 -5.28
CA ASN A 75 -0.11 1.82 -5.98
C ASN A 75 0.55 3.18 -5.73
N LEU A 76 1.14 3.37 -4.57
CA LEU A 76 1.90 4.58 -4.21
C LEU A 76 3.34 4.59 -4.76
N GLY A 77 3.77 3.51 -5.40
CA GLY A 77 5.08 3.41 -6.03
C GLY A 77 6.22 2.90 -5.13
N PHE A 78 5.90 2.35 -3.95
CA PHE A 78 6.91 1.72 -3.11
C PHE A 78 7.38 0.39 -3.69
N SER A 79 8.65 0.07 -3.49
CA SER A 79 9.20 -1.23 -3.85
C SER A 79 8.67 -2.35 -2.96
N LEU A 80 8.66 -3.58 -3.45
CA LEU A 80 8.30 -4.74 -2.63
C LEU A 80 9.23 -4.91 -1.42
N GLU A 81 10.50 -4.56 -1.56
CA GLU A 81 11.48 -4.59 -0.48
C GLU A 81 11.09 -3.61 0.63
N ALA A 82 10.78 -2.36 0.28
CA ALA A 82 10.33 -1.35 1.24
C ALA A 82 9.03 -1.76 1.95
N ILE A 83 8.09 -2.32 1.21
CA ILE A 83 6.82 -2.85 1.77
C ILE A 83 7.11 -4.01 2.73
N GLY A 84 8.01 -4.93 2.36
CA GLY A 84 8.41 -6.05 3.21
C GLY A 84 9.04 -5.59 4.52
N ASP A 85 9.93 -4.61 4.47
CA ASP A 85 10.57 -4.04 5.66
C ASP A 85 9.55 -3.36 6.58
N TYR A 86 8.61 -2.63 6.02
CA TYR A 86 7.50 -2.03 6.77
C TYR A 86 6.64 -3.09 7.47
N LEU A 87 6.29 -4.18 6.79
CA LEU A 87 5.51 -5.26 7.37
C LEU A 87 6.24 -5.99 8.49
N LYS A 88 7.56 -6.15 8.40
CA LYS A 88 8.38 -6.72 9.48
C LYS A 88 8.34 -5.87 10.74
N LEU A 89 8.44 -4.56 10.60
CA LEU A 89 8.29 -3.63 11.73
C LEU A 89 6.90 -3.64 12.32
N TYR A 90 5.88 -3.83 11.50
CA TYR A 90 4.49 -3.98 11.96
C TYR A 90 4.34 -5.16 12.95
N ASP A 91 5.05 -6.25 12.70
CA ASP A 91 5.04 -7.43 13.57
C ASP A 91 5.89 -7.25 14.83
N ALA A 92 6.97 -6.47 14.78
CA ALA A 92 7.97 -6.34 15.82
C ALA A 92 7.76 -5.16 16.80
N ASP A 93 7.10 -4.10 16.39
CA ASP A 93 6.89 -2.88 17.18
C ASP A 93 5.45 -2.74 17.66
N PRO A 94 5.11 -3.16 18.91
CA PRO A 94 3.75 -3.03 19.44
C PRO A 94 3.27 -1.58 19.55
N ALA A 95 4.18 -0.63 19.77
CA ALA A 95 3.87 0.79 19.84
C ALA A 95 3.81 1.45 18.46
N ARG A 96 4.25 0.76 17.43
CA ARG A 96 4.28 1.22 16.03
C ARG A 96 5.08 2.51 15.80
N ILE A 97 5.97 2.87 16.71
CA ILE A 97 6.78 4.08 16.58
C ILE A 97 7.80 3.95 15.44
N ALA A 98 8.61 2.88 15.47
CA ALA A 98 9.60 2.62 14.43
C ALA A 98 8.94 2.47 13.06
N GLN A 99 7.81 1.77 13.00
CA GLN A 99 7.01 1.62 11.79
C GLN A 99 6.52 2.96 11.24
N THR A 100 6.01 3.82 12.11
CA THR A 100 5.52 5.15 11.73
C THR A 100 6.66 6.04 11.24
N GLN A 101 7.81 6.01 11.89
CA GLN A 101 9.00 6.75 11.47
C GLN A 101 9.51 6.31 10.10
N MET A 102 9.55 5.00 9.85
CA MET A 102 9.93 4.45 8.56
C MET A 102 8.94 4.83 7.47
N LEU A 103 7.63 4.77 7.76
CA LEU A 103 6.60 5.19 6.84
C LEU A 103 6.73 6.68 6.50
N LEU A 104 6.95 7.52 7.51
CA LEU A 104 7.15 8.95 7.31
C LEU A 104 8.32 9.23 6.35
N ALA A 105 9.48 8.62 6.61
CA ALA A 105 10.65 8.79 5.74
C ALA A 105 10.38 8.34 4.30
N GLY A 106 9.71 7.21 4.11
CA GLY A 106 9.34 6.71 2.78
C GLY A 106 8.34 7.61 2.05
N VAL A 107 7.37 8.15 2.77
CA VAL A 107 6.38 9.09 2.21
C VAL A 107 7.05 10.42 1.82
N GLU A 108 7.92 10.96 2.65
CA GLU A 108 8.65 12.18 2.34
C GLU A 108 9.51 12.03 1.07
N GLU A 109 10.24 10.92 0.96
CA GLU A 109 11.02 10.60 -0.25
C GLU A 109 10.12 10.47 -1.50
N ALA A 110 8.99 9.79 -1.37
CA ALA A 110 8.04 9.63 -2.48
C ALA A 110 7.44 10.98 -2.93
N ILE A 111 7.11 11.85 -1.99
CA ILE A 111 6.62 13.21 -2.27
C ILE A 111 7.67 14.01 -3.03
N GLU A 112 8.92 14.01 -2.55
CA GLU A 112 10.02 14.73 -3.20
C GLU A 112 10.24 14.23 -4.64
N ASN A 113 10.27 12.92 -4.85
CA ASN A 113 10.42 12.33 -6.18
C ASN A 113 9.28 12.72 -7.12
N LEU A 114 8.04 12.71 -6.65
CA LEU A 114 6.87 13.10 -7.45
C LEU A 114 6.86 14.60 -7.77
N GLN A 115 7.27 15.44 -6.83
CA GLN A 115 7.40 16.88 -7.06
C GLN A 115 8.45 17.19 -8.13
N THR A 116 9.58 16.48 -8.12
CA THR A 116 10.62 16.59 -9.15
C THR A 116 10.09 16.17 -10.51
N LYS A 117 9.40 15.02 -10.59
CA LYS A 117 8.78 14.56 -11.84
C LYS A 117 7.74 15.54 -12.38
N ARG A 118 6.94 16.12 -11.49
CA ARG A 118 5.94 17.13 -11.85
C ARG A 118 6.60 18.39 -12.45
N ALA A 119 7.67 18.86 -11.83
CA ALA A 119 8.42 20.00 -12.34
C ALA A 119 9.02 19.72 -13.72
N ASP A 120 9.56 18.52 -13.94
CA ASP A 120 10.10 18.10 -15.23
C ASP A 120 9.01 18.04 -16.30
N LEU A 121 7.83 17.48 -15.97
CA LEU A 121 6.69 17.44 -16.89
C LEU A 121 6.17 18.84 -17.23
N ASP A 122 6.07 19.73 -16.26
CA ASP A 122 5.65 21.12 -16.48
C ASP A 122 6.61 21.85 -17.43
N ARG A 123 7.91 21.62 -17.28
CA ARG A 123 8.92 22.17 -18.18
C ARG A 123 8.77 21.65 -19.60
N THR A 124 8.60 20.34 -19.76
CA THR A 124 8.38 19.72 -21.05
C THR A 124 7.10 20.20 -21.73
N LEU A 125 6.02 20.34 -20.97
CA LEU A 125 4.76 20.91 -21.47
C LEU A 125 4.94 22.34 -21.97
N LYS A 126 5.69 23.16 -21.25
CA LYS A 126 5.98 24.55 -21.65
C LYS A 126 6.75 24.58 -22.97
N GLU A 127 7.80 23.77 -23.11
CA GLU A 127 8.58 23.69 -24.33
C GLU A 127 7.72 23.26 -25.53
N LEU A 128 6.86 22.24 -25.35
CA LEU A 128 5.96 21.78 -26.41
C LEU A 128 4.92 22.84 -26.80
N LYS A 129 4.39 23.58 -25.84
CA LYS A 129 3.45 24.68 -26.10
C LYS A 129 4.12 25.81 -26.87
N ASP A 130 5.36 26.12 -26.54
CA ASP A 130 6.15 27.15 -27.26
C ASP A 130 6.39 26.74 -28.70
N ILE A 131 6.78 25.47 -28.94
CA ILE A 131 6.94 24.92 -30.29
C ILE A 131 5.62 24.96 -31.07
N ARG A 132 4.52 24.57 -30.43
CA ARG A 132 3.19 24.65 -31.03
C ARG A 132 2.85 26.08 -31.47
N ALA A 133 3.11 27.05 -30.62
CA ALA A 133 2.86 28.46 -30.94
C ALA A 133 3.69 28.92 -32.14
N GLN A 134 4.94 28.53 -32.23
CA GLN A 134 5.81 28.84 -33.39
C GLN A 134 5.29 28.18 -34.67
N CYS A 135 4.84 26.93 -34.61
CA CYS A 135 4.26 26.25 -35.77
C CYS A 135 2.97 26.94 -36.24
N VAL A 136 2.06 27.26 -35.33
CA VAL A 136 0.80 27.98 -35.64
C VAL A 136 1.10 29.33 -36.27
N GLU A 137 2.03 30.09 -35.71
CA GLU A 137 2.41 31.38 -36.27
C GLU A 137 2.95 31.24 -37.69
N HIS A 138 3.86 30.28 -37.91
CA HIS A 138 4.43 30.02 -39.22
C HIS A 138 3.37 29.64 -40.26
N LEU A 139 2.47 28.72 -39.91
CA LEU A 139 1.38 28.28 -40.78
C LEU A 139 0.39 29.44 -41.07
N SER A 140 0.04 30.24 -40.10
CA SER A 140 -0.82 31.39 -40.27
C SER A 140 -0.25 32.40 -41.26
N LYS A 141 1.07 32.68 -41.16
CA LYS A 141 1.78 33.60 -42.08
C LYS A 141 1.83 33.07 -43.50
N LYS A 142 1.79 31.74 -43.68
CA LYS A 142 1.77 31.08 -44.98
C LYS A 142 0.34 30.85 -45.54
N GLY A 143 -0.70 31.16 -44.76
CA GLY A 143 -2.08 30.92 -45.15
C GLY A 143 -2.49 29.44 -45.13
N GLU A 144 -1.80 28.59 -44.40
CA GLU A 144 -1.98 27.13 -44.34
C GLU A 144 -2.83 26.68 -43.15
N LEU A 145 -3.23 27.56 -42.27
CA LEU A 145 -4.02 27.23 -41.10
C LEU A 145 -5.50 27.61 -41.27
#